data_c2f331bd9182913f7e761c7a4161c6c0
#
_entry.id   c2f331bd9182913f7e761c7a4161c6c0
#
_cell.length_a   1.000
_cell.length_b   1.000
_cell.length_c   1.000
_cell.angle_alpha   90.00
_cell.angle_beta   90.00
_cell.angle_gamma   90.00
#
_symmetry.space_group_name_H-M   'P 1'
#
loop_
_entity.id
_entity.type
_entity.pdbx_description
1 polymer ?
#
loop_
_entity_poly.entity_id
_entity_poly.type
_entity_poly.pdbx_seq_one_letter_code
_entity_poly.pdbx_strand_id
1 'polypeptide(L)'
;TNIETGQPEYLRARDIRKDIDKIRASASLPLVARNVKIDGKLYLDGGISDAIPLEKSILDGNRKNVVVMTKEVGFVRKPASASQLGLIKLRYLKYPKVYELMADRHIRYNESLDYIERQEKCGQAFVIRPHKKSDVGRIEKDKDKLIALYEEGYREAEACYEDLLAYLEKEPLIGENVYVFRSEYP
;
A
#
# COMPACT_ATOMS: atom_id res chain seq x y z
N THR A 1 3.16 -1.12 -10.24
CA THR A 1 3.95 0.01 -10.77
C THR A 1 4.46 -0.30 -12.17
N ASN A 2 4.18 0.52 -13.17
CA ASN A 2 4.81 0.46 -14.48
C ASN A 2 6.24 0.99 -14.37
N ILE A 3 7.25 0.19 -14.75
CA ILE A 3 8.65 0.55 -14.54
C ILE A 3 9.21 1.52 -15.59
N GLU A 4 8.53 1.68 -16.71
CA GLU A 4 8.93 2.60 -17.77
C GLU A 4 8.49 4.04 -17.47
N THR A 5 7.26 4.19 -16.98
CA THR A 5 6.66 5.49 -16.67
C THR A 5 6.86 5.90 -15.20
N GLY A 6 7.07 4.93 -14.29
CA GLY A 6 7.07 5.13 -12.86
C GLY A 6 5.66 5.30 -12.25
N GLN A 7 4.62 5.29 -13.06
CA GLN A 7 3.26 5.54 -12.60
C GLN A 7 2.58 4.28 -12.03
N PRO A 8 1.70 4.41 -11.03
CA PRO A 8 0.81 3.33 -10.63
C PRO A 8 -0.19 3.05 -11.75
N GLU A 9 -0.41 1.77 -12.06
CA GLU A 9 -1.48 1.34 -12.96
C GLU A 9 -2.39 0.37 -12.21
N TYR A 10 -3.70 0.65 -12.20
CA TYR A 10 -4.71 -0.12 -11.46
C TYR A 10 -5.41 -1.08 -12.41
N LEU A 11 -4.88 -2.30 -12.48
CA LEU A 11 -5.34 -3.34 -13.39
C LEU A 11 -6.46 -4.16 -12.75
N ARG A 12 -7.62 -4.19 -13.37
CA ARG A 12 -8.75 -4.99 -12.87
C ARG A 12 -8.48 -6.49 -13.06
N ALA A 13 -8.53 -7.25 -11.97
CA ALA A 13 -8.55 -8.71 -12.00
C ALA A 13 -9.99 -9.20 -11.84
N ARG A 14 -10.49 -10.01 -12.81
CA ARG A 14 -11.84 -10.58 -12.81
C ARG A 14 -11.83 -12.08 -12.60
N ASP A 15 -10.80 -12.74 -13.13
CA ASP A 15 -10.61 -14.19 -13.05
C ASP A 15 -9.18 -14.44 -12.55
N ILE A 16 -9.08 -14.94 -11.33
CA ILE A 16 -7.79 -15.19 -10.69
C ILE A 16 -6.89 -16.11 -11.55
N ARG A 17 -7.45 -17.09 -12.23
CA ARG A 17 -6.67 -18.02 -13.04
C ARG A 17 -6.05 -17.36 -14.27
N LYS A 18 -6.77 -16.44 -14.89
CA LYS A 18 -6.32 -15.69 -16.07
C LYS A 18 -5.49 -14.47 -15.71
N ASP A 19 -5.81 -13.86 -14.58
CA ASP A 19 -5.24 -12.59 -14.14
C ASP A 19 -4.13 -12.76 -13.08
N ILE A 20 -3.63 -14.00 -12.89
CA ILE A 20 -2.61 -14.29 -11.86
C ILE A 20 -1.35 -13.43 -12.02
N ASP A 21 -1.00 -13.07 -13.25
CA ASP A 21 0.16 -12.22 -13.52
C ASP A 21 -0.03 -10.79 -13.01
N LYS A 22 -1.25 -10.28 -12.92
CA LYS A 22 -1.54 -8.98 -12.31
C LYS A 22 -1.27 -9.01 -10.81
N ILE A 23 -1.67 -10.10 -10.14
CA ILE A 23 -1.42 -10.32 -8.71
C ILE A 23 0.09 -10.50 -8.47
N ARG A 24 0.76 -11.31 -9.30
CA ARG A 24 2.20 -11.51 -9.24
C ARG A 24 2.96 -10.21 -9.44
N ALA A 25 2.55 -9.36 -10.40
CA ALA A 25 3.14 -8.05 -10.64
C ALA A 25 3.02 -7.16 -9.39
N SER A 26 1.83 -7.12 -8.78
CA SER A 26 1.56 -6.33 -7.59
C SER A 26 2.40 -6.73 -6.36
N ALA A 27 2.92 -7.96 -6.34
CA ALA A 27 3.78 -8.49 -5.27
C ALA A 27 5.27 -8.60 -5.67
N SER A 28 5.66 -8.10 -6.84
CA SER A 28 7.02 -8.24 -7.38
C SER A 28 7.96 -7.15 -6.88
N LEU A 29 8.56 -7.36 -5.71
CA LEU A 29 9.50 -6.42 -5.10
C LEU A 29 10.79 -6.25 -5.93
N PRO A 30 11.31 -5.03 -6.09
CA PRO A 30 12.62 -4.78 -6.69
C PRO A 30 13.74 -5.59 -6.02
N LEU A 31 14.70 -6.06 -6.80
CA LEU A 31 15.84 -6.88 -6.41
C LEU A 31 15.48 -8.31 -5.97
N VAL A 32 14.26 -8.58 -5.53
CA VAL A 32 13.82 -9.90 -5.03
C VAL A 32 13.11 -10.68 -6.12
N ALA A 33 12.24 -10.04 -6.88
CA ALA A 33 11.44 -10.65 -7.93
C ALA A 33 11.86 -10.18 -9.33
N ARG A 34 11.44 -10.95 -10.35
CA ARG A 34 11.57 -10.53 -11.75
C ARG A 34 10.42 -9.58 -12.11
N ASN A 35 10.69 -8.66 -13.03
CA ASN A 35 9.64 -7.84 -13.62
C ASN A 35 8.60 -8.73 -14.30
N VAL A 36 7.33 -8.39 -14.15
CA VAL A 36 6.22 -9.12 -14.78
C VAL A 36 5.77 -8.37 -16.01
N LYS A 37 5.63 -9.08 -17.13
CA LYS A 37 5.15 -8.49 -18.38
C LYS A 37 3.65 -8.76 -18.53
N ILE A 38 2.86 -7.68 -18.71
CA ILE A 38 1.41 -7.74 -18.94
C ILE A 38 1.11 -6.80 -20.11
N ASP A 39 0.47 -7.28 -21.15
CA ASP A 39 0.07 -6.51 -22.33
C ASP A 39 1.21 -5.65 -22.92
N GLY A 40 2.40 -6.21 -22.98
CA GLY A 40 3.58 -5.57 -23.54
C GLY A 40 4.36 -4.67 -22.57
N LYS A 41 3.77 -4.23 -21.47
CA LYS A 41 4.38 -3.37 -20.45
C LYS A 41 5.04 -4.20 -19.33
N LEU A 42 6.01 -3.60 -18.65
CA LEU A 42 6.72 -4.24 -17.53
C LEU A 42 6.32 -3.62 -16.19
N TYR A 43 6.09 -4.49 -15.22
CA TYR A 43 5.59 -4.09 -13.91
C TYR A 43 6.43 -4.65 -12.77
N LEU A 44 6.44 -3.89 -11.68
CA LEU A 44 6.89 -4.25 -10.35
C LEU A 44 5.79 -3.96 -9.32
N ASP A 45 6.06 -4.28 -8.06
CA ASP A 45 5.19 -4.08 -6.90
C ASP A 45 4.50 -2.71 -6.89
N GLY A 46 3.20 -2.69 -6.65
CA GLY A 46 2.40 -1.46 -6.57
C GLY A 46 2.86 -0.53 -5.45
N GLY A 47 3.33 -1.10 -4.34
CA GLY A 47 3.81 -0.34 -3.20
C GLY A 47 5.14 0.41 -3.43
N ILE A 48 5.65 0.45 -4.67
CA ILE A 48 6.75 1.33 -5.07
C ILE A 48 6.23 2.73 -5.36
N SER A 49 5.11 2.84 -6.08
CA SER A 49 4.50 4.11 -6.49
C SER A 49 3.29 4.49 -5.62
N ASP A 50 2.41 3.54 -5.32
CA ASP A 50 1.24 3.73 -4.47
C ASP A 50 1.11 2.53 -3.51
N ALA A 51 1.50 2.73 -2.26
CA ALA A 51 1.57 1.65 -1.28
C ALA A 51 0.23 1.36 -0.60
N ILE A 52 -0.62 2.38 -0.45
CA ILE A 52 -1.91 2.30 0.22
C ILE A 52 -2.90 3.14 -0.60
N PRO A 53 -3.59 2.55 -1.59
CA PRO A 53 -4.33 3.27 -2.62
C PRO A 53 -5.70 3.80 -2.14
N LEU A 54 -5.76 4.45 -0.97
CA LEU A 54 -6.98 5.02 -0.42
C LEU A 54 -7.49 6.18 -1.29
N GLU A 55 -6.59 7.06 -1.75
CA GLU A 55 -6.95 8.17 -2.63
C GLU A 55 -7.59 7.65 -3.91
N LYS A 56 -6.99 6.63 -4.52
CA LYS A 56 -7.56 5.98 -5.72
C LYS A 56 -8.95 5.40 -5.45
N SER A 57 -9.15 4.76 -4.31
CA SER A 57 -10.45 4.22 -3.92
C SER A 57 -11.52 5.32 -3.83
N ILE A 58 -11.18 6.45 -3.22
CA ILE A 58 -12.07 7.61 -3.11
C ILE A 58 -12.38 8.20 -4.50
N LEU A 59 -11.35 8.37 -5.35
CA LEU A 59 -11.51 8.86 -6.72
C LEU A 59 -12.37 7.93 -7.59
N ASP A 60 -12.36 6.63 -7.32
CA ASP A 60 -13.25 5.66 -7.98
C ASP A 60 -14.70 5.73 -7.49
N GLY A 61 -15.01 6.64 -6.57
CA GLY A 61 -16.37 6.89 -6.05
C GLY A 61 -16.73 6.06 -4.83
N ASN A 62 -15.79 5.35 -4.21
CA ASN A 62 -16.05 4.62 -2.97
C ASN A 62 -16.14 5.61 -1.80
N ARG A 63 -17.35 5.78 -1.27
CA ARG A 63 -17.64 6.73 -0.19
C ARG A 63 -17.31 6.19 1.20
N LYS A 64 -17.20 4.88 1.36
CA LYS A 64 -16.80 4.21 2.59
C LYS A 64 -15.58 3.35 2.31
N ASN A 65 -14.53 3.55 3.08
CA ASN A 65 -13.27 2.85 2.90
C ASN A 65 -12.83 2.22 4.21
N VAL A 66 -12.51 0.94 4.17
CA VAL A 66 -11.88 0.23 5.29
C VAL A 66 -10.42 -0.02 4.93
N VAL A 67 -9.51 0.52 5.72
CA VAL A 67 -8.07 0.43 5.50
C VAL A 67 -7.46 -0.49 6.56
N VAL A 68 -6.95 -1.65 6.13
CA VAL A 68 -6.25 -2.57 7.02
C VAL A 68 -4.74 -2.32 6.90
N MET A 69 -4.15 -1.81 7.97
CA MET A 69 -2.73 -1.46 8.04
C MET A 69 -1.91 -2.61 8.62
N THR A 70 -0.69 -2.77 8.10
CA THR A 70 0.28 -3.74 8.62
C THR A 70 1.33 -3.11 9.54
N LYS A 71 1.20 -1.81 9.78
CA LYS A 71 2.10 -1.04 10.63
C LYS A 71 1.33 -0.38 11.78
N GLU A 72 1.99 -0.33 12.92
CA GLU A 72 1.51 0.27 14.15
C GLU A 72 1.27 1.78 14.03
N VAL A 73 0.52 2.32 14.98
CA VAL A 73 0.33 3.77 15.12
C VAL A 73 1.68 4.47 15.29
N GLY A 74 1.86 5.60 14.62
CA GLY A 74 3.09 6.39 14.70
C GLY A 74 4.27 5.81 13.90
N PHE A 75 4.04 4.77 13.10
CA PHE A 75 5.08 4.27 12.20
C PHE A 75 5.50 5.32 11.19
N VAL A 76 6.80 5.56 11.08
CA VAL A 76 7.41 6.42 10.06
C VAL A 76 8.38 5.60 9.22
N ARG A 77 8.18 5.60 7.91
CA ARG A 77 9.09 4.92 6.99
C ARG A 77 10.38 5.71 6.84
N LYS A 78 11.51 5.04 7.07
CA LYS A 78 12.85 5.60 6.88
C LYS A 78 13.29 5.53 5.41
N PRO A 79 14.19 6.41 4.97
CA PRO A 79 14.81 6.33 3.65
C PRO A 79 15.49 4.97 3.41
N ALA A 80 15.55 4.57 2.14
CA ALA A 80 16.34 3.42 1.74
C ALA A 80 17.84 3.71 1.94
N SER A 81 18.63 2.69 2.27
CA SER A 81 20.09 2.86 2.42
C SER A 81 20.76 3.17 1.08
N ALA A 82 21.90 3.88 1.13
CA ALA A 82 22.69 4.19 -0.07
C ALA A 82 23.12 2.91 -0.83
N SER A 83 23.46 1.85 -0.10
CA SER A 83 23.81 0.55 -0.69
C SER A 83 22.64 -0.08 -1.43
N GLN A 84 21.45 -0.06 -0.85
CA GLN A 84 20.23 -0.54 -1.50
C GLN A 84 19.90 0.26 -2.76
N LEU A 85 19.96 1.58 -2.69
CA LEU A 85 19.74 2.47 -3.85
C LEU A 85 20.79 2.26 -4.93
N GLY A 86 22.06 2.01 -4.57
CA GLY A 86 23.12 1.68 -5.51
C GLY A 86 22.83 0.39 -6.30
N LEU A 87 22.36 -0.66 -5.60
CA LEU A 87 21.96 -1.92 -6.24
C LEU A 87 20.75 -1.74 -7.17
N ILE A 88 19.76 -0.95 -6.75
CA ILE A 88 18.59 -0.64 -7.58
C ILE A 88 19.02 0.12 -8.83
N LYS A 89 19.86 1.14 -8.69
CA LYS A 89 20.39 1.91 -9.82
C LYS A 89 21.09 1.02 -10.84
N LEU A 90 21.95 0.12 -10.37
CA LEU A 90 22.66 -0.83 -11.23
C LEU A 90 21.71 -1.83 -11.91
N ARG A 91 20.73 -2.39 -11.17
CA ARG A 91 19.81 -3.40 -11.69
C ARG A 91 18.81 -2.83 -12.70
N TYR A 92 18.43 -1.55 -12.53
CA TYR A 92 17.39 -0.88 -13.32
C TYR A 92 17.93 0.29 -14.15
N LEU A 93 19.15 0.19 -14.67
CA LEU A 93 19.79 1.22 -15.53
C LEU A 93 18.90 1.65 -16.70
N LYS A 94 18.14 0.70 -17.30
CA LYS A 94 17.21 0.97 -18.41
C LYS A 94 15.88 1.58 -17.93
N TYR A 95 15.61 1.61 -16.64
CA TYR A 95 14.36 2.06 -16.04
C TYR A 95 14.64 3.00 -14.86
N PRO A 96 15.19 4.21 -15.13
CA PRO A 96 15.64 5.14 -14.08
C PRO A 96 14.51 5.53 -13.11
N LYS A 97 13.25 5.51 -13.57
CA LYS A 97 12.07 5.78 -12.74
C LYS A 97 11.96 4.86 -11.54
N VAL A 98 12.42 3.61 -11.63
CA VAL A 98 12.45 2.69 -10.48
C VAL A 98 13.38 3.20 -9.39
N TYR A 99 14.54 3.75 -9.75
CA TYR A 99 15.47 4.34 -8.79
C TYR A 99 14.87 5.58 -8.11
N GLU A 100 14.31 6.51 -8.89
CA GLU A 100 13.65 7.72 -8.38
C GLU A 100 12.55 7.35 -7.38
N LEU A 101 11.66 6.45 -7.78
CA LEU A 101 10.58 5.98 -6.92
C LEU A 101 11.08 5.33 -5.61
N MET A 102 12.16 4.58 -5.66
CA MET A 102 12.71 3.94 -4.46
C MET A 102 13.47 4.90 -3.55
N ALA A 103 14.08 5.94 -4.11
CA ALA A 103 14.73 7.00 -3.35
C ALA A 103 13.70 7.78 -2.51
N ASP A 104 12.57 8.16 -3.11
CA ASP A 104 11.54 8.97 -2.49
C ASP A 104 10.38 8.16 -1.88
N ARG A 105 10.48 6.83 -1.90
CA ARG A 105 9.43 5.94 -1.39
C ARG A 105 9.00 6.26 0.04
N HIS A 106 9.95 6.64 0.88
CA HIS A 106 9.67 6.96 2.28
C HIS A 106 8.82 8.23 2.42
N ILE A 107 9.03 9.22 1.57
CA ILE A 107 8.25 10.47 1.55
C ILE A 107 6.81 10.14 1.19
N ARG A 108 6.57 9.56 0.02
CA ARG A 108 5.21 9.20 -0.45
C ARG A 108 4.46 8.27 0.51
N TYR A 109 5.17 7.33 1.11
CA TYR A 109 4.55 6.43 2.09
C TYR A 109 4.08 7.18 3.34
N ASN A 110 4.90 8.09 3.86
CA ASN A 110 4.54 8.88 5.04
C ASN A 110 3.41 9.87 4.72
N GLU A 111 3.41 10.48 3.54
CA GLU A 111 2.29 11.31 3.05
C GLU A 111 0.99 10.50 2.96
N SER A 112 1.07 9.23 2.49
CA SER A 112 -0.10 8.35 2.49
C SER A 112 -0.60 8.03 3.91
N LEU A 113 0.30 7.87 4.89
CA LEU A 113 -0.09 7.68 6.29
C LEU A 113 -0.81 8.92 6.84
N ASP A 114 -0.27 10.12 6.59
CA ASP A 114 -0.88 11.37 7.00
C ASP A 114 -2.24 11.59 6.33
N TYR A 115 -2.37 11.19 5.06
CA TYR A 115 -3.63 11.24 4.34
C TYR A 115 -4.68 10.30 4.97
N ILE A 116 -4.29 9.05 5.26
CA ILE A 116 -5.17 8.06 5.89
C ILE A 116 -5.64 8.57 7.26
N GLU A 117 -4.74 9.13 8.07
CA GLU A 117 -5.09 9.68 9.38
C GLU A 117 -6.10 10.83 9.27
N ARG A 118 -5.96 11.69 8.28
CA ARG A 118 -6.95 12.76 8.01
C ARG A 118 -8.30 12.18 7.60
N GLN A 119 -8.31 11.19 6.70
CA GLN A 119 -9.56 10.55 6.25
C GLN A 119 -10.27 9.78 7.38
N GLU A 120 -9.51 9.17 8.28
CA GLU A 120 -10.02 8.52 9.49
C GLU A 120 -10.68 9.56 10.43
N LYS A 121 -9.99 10.65 10.72
CA LYS A 121 -10.52 11.74 11.57
C LYS A 121 -11.78 12.39 11.00
N CYS A 122 -11.88 12.48 9.69
CA CYS A 122 -13.07 12.99 9.00
C CYS A 122 -14.19 11.94 8.85
N GLY A 123 -13.98 10.70 9.28
CA GLY A 123 -14.98 9.63 9.11
C GLY A 123 -15.16 9.12 7.67
N GLN A 124 -14.24 9.43 6.76
CA GLN A 124 -14.23 8.96 5.37
C GLN A 124 -13.56 7.58 5.23
N ALA A 125 -12.77 7.19 6.21
CA ALA A 125 -12.14 5.89 6.28
C ALA A 125 -12.25 5.32 7.69
N PHE A 126 -12.40 4.00 7.78
CA PHE A 126 -12.24 3.22 9.00
C PHE A 126 -10.90 2.49 8.93
N VAL A 127 -10.07 2.63 9.95
CA VAL A 127 -8.71 2.09 9.91
C VAL A 127 -8.52 1.02 10.98
N ILE A 128 -8.16 -0.18 10.54
CA ILE A 128 -7.75 -1.30 11.40
C ILE A 128 -6.23 -1.36 11.35
N ARG A 129 -5.58 -1.24 12.50
CA ARG A 129 -4.10 -1.25 12.58
C ARG A 129 -3.60 -1.90 13.85
N PRO A 130 -2.41 -2.53 13.84
CA PRO A 130 -1.84 -3.11 15.04
C PRO A 130 -1.52 -2.03 16.08
N HIS A 131 -1.80 -2.32 17.35
CA HIS A 131 -1.47 -1.44 18.47
C HIS A 131 0.03 -1.49 18.80
N LYS A 132 0.70 -2.59 18.46
CA LYS A 132 2.11 -2.82 18.76
C LYS A 132 2.90 -3.12 17.49
N LYS A 133 4.17 -2.77 17.53
CA LYS A 133 5.11 -3.14 16.48
C LYS A 133 5.27 -4.65 16.45
N SER A 134 5.11 -5.25 15.26
CA SER A 134 5.40 -6.66 15.07
C SER A 134 6.90 -6.93 15.03
N ASP A 135 7.34 -7.99 15.71
CA ASP A 135 8.71 -8.51 15.68
C ASP A 135 8.95 -9.47 14.50
N VAL A 136 7.91 -9.70 13.68
CA VAL A 136 7.98 -10.58 12.51
C VAL A 136 8.63 -9.87 11.33
N GLY A 137 9.73 -10.43 10.84
CA GLY A 137 10.46 -9.92 9.67
C GLY A 137 9.79 -10.26 8.34
N ARG A 138 10.29 -9.67 7.23
CA ARG A 138 9.75 -9.92 5.88
C ARG A 138 9.94 -11.35 5.38
N ILE A 139 10.91 -12.08 5.91
CA ILE A 139 11.28 -13.44 5.49
C ILE A 139 11.26 -14.32 6.74
N GLU A 140 10.24 -14.14 7.59
CA GLU A 140 10.08 -14.96 8.76
C GLU A 140 9.68 -16.39 8.36
N LYS A 141 10.30 -17.37 9.01
CA LYS A 141 10.01 -18.79 8.79
C LYS A 141 9.58 -19.50 10.07
N ASP A 142 9.66 -18.82 11.19
CA ASP A 142 9.21 -19.34 12.48
C ASP A 142 7.67 -19.41 12.48
N LYS A 143 7.15 -20.63 12.49
CA LYS A 143 5.72 -20.90 12.41
C LYS A 143 4.97 -20.32 13.61
N ASP A 144 5.54 -20.39 14.81
CA ASP A 144 4.87 -19.96 16.04
C ASP A 144 4.77 -18.44 16.08
N LYS A 145 5.79 -17.72 15.61
CA LYS A 145 5.72 -16.26 15.42
C LYS A 145 4.68 -15.84 14.38
N LEU A 146 4.57 -16.58 13.27
CA LEU A 146 3.57 -16.30 12.25
C LEU A 146 2.15 -16.55 12.75
N ILE A 147 1.93 -17.62 13.53
CA ILE A 147 0.65 -17.92 14.16
C ILE A 147 0.29 -16.83 15.18
N ALA A 148 1.25 -16.45 16.04
CA ALA A 148 1.02 -15.41 17.03
C ALA A 148 0.63 -14.06 16.38
N LEU A 149 1.30 -13.69 15.27
CA LEU A 149 0.95 -12.50 14.51
C LEU A 149 -0.45 -12.60 13.88
N TYR A 150 -0.82 -13.76 13.38
CA TYR A 150 -2.17 -14.00 12.83
C TYR A 150 -3.24 -13.82 13.91
N GLU A 151 -3.04 -14.45 15.09
CA GLU A 151 -3.97 -14.34 16.22
C GLU A 151 -4.06 -12.92 16.76
N GLU A 152 -2.95 -12.18 16.76
CA GLU A 152 -2.95 -10.76 17.14
C GLU A 152 -3.81 -9.96 16.17
N GLY A 153 -3.61 -10.10 14.85
CA GLY A 153 -4.42 -9.42 13.84
C GLY A 153 -5.89 -9.78 13.91
N TYR A 154 -6.22 -11.03 14.24
CA TYR A 154 -7.60 -11.46 14.44
C TYR A 154 -8.25 -10.75 15.66
N ARG A 155 -7.55 -10.74 16.80
CA ARG A 155 -8.04 -10.06 18.02
C ARG A 155 -8.20 -8.55 17.82
N GLU A 156 -7.27 -7.91 17.11
CA GLU A 156 -7.36 -6.47 16.78
C GLU A 156 -8.60 -6.16 15.93
N ALA A 157 -8.87 -6.99 14.93
CA ALA A 157 -10.05 -6.83 14.08
C ALA A 157 -11.36 -7.12 14.85
N GLU A 158 -11.37 -8.13 15.71
CA GLU A 158 -12.51 -8.49 16.55
C GLU A 158 -12.83 -7.38 17.56
N ALA A 159 -11.81 -6.79 18.17
CA ALA A 159 -11.96 -5.70 19.13
C ALA A 159 -12.63 -4.44 18.56
N CYS A 160 -12.49 -4.18 17.26
CA CYS A 160 -13.09 -3.02 16.58
C CYS A 160 -14.30 -3.38 15.70
N TYR A 161 -14.81 -4.61 15.79
CA TYR A 161 -15.84 -5.11 14.88
C TYR A 161 -17.16 -4.34 14.96
N GLU A 162 -17.64 -4.06 16.17
CA GLU A 162 -18.86 -3.29 16.38
C GLU A 162 -18.72 -1.85 15.87
N ASP A 163 -17.56 -1.22 16.09
CA ASP A 163 -17.27 0.12 15.57
C ASP A 163 -17.22 0.13 14.03
N LEU A 164 -16.69 -0.95 13.43
CA LEU A 164 -16.69 -1.13 11.97
C LEU A 164 -18.12 -1.25 11.44
N LEU A 165 -18.99 -2.04 12.08
CA LEU A 165 -20.39 -2.17 11.69
C LEU A 165 -21.10 -0.81 11.78
N ALA A 166 -20.92 -0.10 12.90
CA ALA A 166 -21.48 1.23 13.08
C ALA A 166 -21.00 2.24 12.01
N TYR A 167 -19.72 2.16 11.61
CA TYR A 167 -19.18 2.96 10.50
C TYR A 167 -19.84 2.60 9.17
N LEU A 168 -20.05 1.31 8.90
CA LEU A 168 -20.66 0.85 7.64
C LEU A 168 -22.15 1.21 7.54
N GLU A 169 -22.87 1.31 8.65
CA GLU A 169 -24.29 1.69 8.70
C GLU A 169 -24.52 3.20 8.55
N LYS A 170 -23.56 4.05 8.99
CA LYS A 170 -23.71 5.50 8.85
C LYS A 170 -23.84 5.90 7.39
N GLU A 171 -24.69 6.89 7.10
CA GLU A 171 -24.71 7.52 5.79
C GLU A 171 -23.32 8.11 5.47
N PRO A 172 -22.83 7.95 4.23
CA PRO A 172 -21.57 8.58 3.82
C PRO A 172 -21.67 10.09 3.98
N LEU A 173 -20.63 10.71 4.53
CA LEU A 173 -20.59 12.17 4.62
C LEU A 173 -20.62 12.75 3.20
N ILE A 174 -21.73 13.43 2.89
CA ILE A 174 -21.91 14.20 1.66
C ILE A 174 -21.47 15.62 2.00
N GLY A 175 -20.25 15.97 1.72
CA GLY A 175 -19.75 17.30 2.03
C GLY A 175 -18.58 17.71 1.14
N GLU A 176 -18.48 19.01 0.89
CA GLU A 176 -17.47 19.67 0.05
C GLU A 176 -16.01 19.53 0.54
N ASN A 177 -15.78 18.79 1.62
CA ASN A 177 -14.49 18.60 2.26
C ASN A 177 -13.81 17.27 1.94
N VAL A 178 -14.05 16.70 0.76
CA VAL A 178 -13.16 15.67 0.24
C VAL A 178 -11.87 16.38 -0.18
N TYR A 179 -10.92 16.49 0.73
CA TYR A 179 -9.58 16.99 0.41
C TYR A 179 -8.91 16.00 -0.55
N VAL A 180 -9.13 16.22 -1.84
CA VAL A 180 -8.38 15.54 -2.90
C VAL A 180 -7.00 16.18 -2.89
N PHE A 181 -6.02 15.47 -2.38
CA PHE A 181 -4.63 15.83 -2.61
C PHE A 181 -4.36 15.62 -4.10
N ARG A 182 -4.39 16.67 -4.89
CA ARG A 182 -3.69 16.67 -6.17
C ARG A 182 -2.20 16.65 -5.82
N SER A 183 -1.59 15.48 -5.87
CA SER A 183 -0.16 15.42 -6.04
C SER A 183 0.12 15.95 -7.45
N GLU A 184 0.39 17.24 -7.56
CA GLU A 184 1.04 17.81 -8.73
C GLU A 184 2.48 17.27 -8.75
N TYR A 185 2.64 16.07 -9.27
CA TYR A 185 3.92 15.63 -9.76
C TYR A 185 3.93 15.81 -11.27
N PRO A 186 4.88 16.63 -11.77
CA PRO A 186 5.09 16.82 -13.21
C PRO A 186 5.51 15.52 -13.89
#